data_2e3bb8904a42b65d884710bdd0dadca2
#
_entry.id   2e3bb8904a42b65d884710bdd0dadca2
#
_cell.length_a   1.000
_cell.length_b   1.000
_cell.length_c   1.000
_cell.angle_alpha   90.00
_cell.angle_beta   90.00
_cell.angle_gamma   90.00
#
_symmetry.space_group_name_H-M   'P 1'
#
loop_
_entity.id
_entity.type
_entity.pdbx_description
1 polymer ?
#
loop_
_entity_poly.entity_id
_entity_poly.type
_entity_poly.pdbx_seq_one_letter_code
_entity_poly.pdbx_strand_id
1 'polypeptide(L)' 'MKYPVDTVIMINNCEWCVAEFRMGRGREWVYTLSCEDTDGSFDTMRLNESAITKIILTESQGEEPADLIKEVLV' A
#
# COMPACT_ATOMS: atom_id res chain seq x y z
N MET A 1 -6.93 6.89 12.31
CA MET A 1 -6.31 5.76 11.60
C MET A 1 -7.07 5.51 10.31
N LYS A 2 -6.36 5.44 9.20
CA LYS A 2 -6.96 5.45 7.87
C LYS A 2 -7.10 4.05 7.27
N TYR A 3 -6.20 3.12 7.65
CA TYR A 3 -6.18 1.78 7.08
C TYR A 3 -6.33 0.75 8.20
N PRO A 4 -7.54 0.25 8.44
CA PRO A 4 -7.74 -0.72 9.52
C PRO A 4 -7.11 -2.06 9.21
N VAL A 5 -7.01 -2.90 10.24
CA VAL A 5 -6.51 -4.28 10.08
C VAL A 5 -7.35 -4.98 9.01
N ASP A 6 -6.66 -5.79 8.21
CA ASP A 6 -7.21 -6.55 7.07
C ASP A 6 -7.45 -5.72 5.83
N THR A 7 -7.07 -4.43 5.83
CA THR A 7 -7.06 -3.65 4.59
C THR A 7 -6.01 -4.24 3.65
N VAL A 8 -6.37 -4.44 2.40
CA VAL A 8 -5.47 -4.99 1.39
C VAL A 8 -4.90 -3.84 0.56
N ILE A 9 -3.59 -3.84 0.41
CA ILE A 9 -2.88 -2.81 -0.33
C ILE A 9 -2.02 -3.50 -1.38
N MET A 10 -2.15 -3.06 -2.64
CA MET A 10 -1.36 -3.63 -3.72
C MET A 10 -0.04 -2.89 -3.83
N ILE A 11 1.07 -3.62 -3.75
CA ILE A 11 2.40 -3.06 -3.89
C ILE A 11 3.17 -3.96 -4.85
N ASN A 12 3.57 -3.41 -6.00
CA ASN A 12 4.32 -4.16 -7.02
C ASN A 12 3.61 -5.46 -7.41
N ASN A 13 2.28 -5.38 -7.58
CA ASN A 13 1.45 -6.53 -7.97
C ASN A 13 1.36 -7.59 -6.89
N CYS A 14 1.72 -7.29 -5.66
CA CYS A 14 1.57 -8.19 -4.53
C CYS A 14 0.55 -7.62 -3.56
N GLU A 15 -0.28 -8.49 -2.99
CA GLU A 15 -1.28 -8.08 -2.03
C GLU A 15 -0.66 -8.09 -0.64
N TRP A 16 -0.68 -6.94 0.00
CA TRP A 16 -0.22 -6.80 1.37
C TRP A 16 -1.41 -6.45 2.25
N CYS A 17 -1.50 -7.12 3.39
CA CYS A 17 -2.58 -6.87 4.33
C CYS A 17 -2.05 -6.12 5.55
N VAL A 18 -2.86 -5.19 6.05
CA VAL A 18 -2.53 -4.51 7.29
C VAL A 18 -2.71 -5.49 8.43
N ALA A 19 -1.61 -5.84 9.12
CA ALA A 19 -1.63 -6.77 10.23
C ALA A 19 -1.82 -6.05 11.56
N GLU A 20 -1.23 -4.87 11.69
CA GLU A 20 -1.40 -4.06 12.91
C GLU A 20 -1.04 -2.63 12.58
N PHE A 21 -1.39 -1.74 13.50
CA PHE A 21 -1.04 -0.33 13.37
C PHE A 21 -0.80 0.24 14.76
N ARG A 22 -0.02 1.31 14.79
CA ARG A 22 0.23 2.02 16.05
C ARG A 22 0.67 3.44 15.73
N MET A 23 0.56 4.31 16.71
CA MET A 23 1.03 5.68 16.58
C MET A 23 2.54 5.69 16.73
N GLY A 24 3.22 6.20 15.71
CA GLY A 24 4.66 6.33 15.75
C GLY A 24 5.08 7.70 16.23
N ARG A 25 6.39 7.91 16.20
CA ARG A 25 6.93 9.23 16.52
C ARG A 25 6.45 10.21 15.47
N GLY A 26 6.32 11.46 15.83
CA GLY A 26 5.83 12.46 14.91
C GLY A 26 4.33 12.43 14.73
N ARG A 27 3.64 11.63 15.53
CA ARG A 27 2.17 11.57 15.54
C ARG A 27 1.61 11.08 14.21
N GLU A 28 2.31 10.19 13.58
CA GLU A 28 1.83 9.59 12.35
C GLU A 28 1.61 8.10 12.58
N TRP A 29 0.51 7.57 12.03
CA TRP A 29 0.22 6.15 12.14
C TRP A 29 1.24 5.34 11.35
N VAL A 30 1.71 4.26 11.97
CA VAL A 30 2.64 3.32 11.35
C VAL A 30 1.93 1.98 11.26
N TYR A 31 2.01 1.36 10.09
CA TYR A 31 1.32 0.11 9.80
C TYR A 31 2.32 -0.99 9.53
N THR A 32 2.03 -2.17 10.08
CA THR A 32 2.78 -3.37 9.73
C THR A 32 1.97 -4.12 8.71
N LEU A 33 2.56 -4.34 7.54
CA LEU A 33 1.91 -5.05 6.45
C LEU A 33 2.50 -6.44 6.34
N SER A 34 1.69 -7.40 5.94
CA SER A 34 2.16 -8.76 5.72
C SER A 34 1.72 -9.25 4.36
N CYS A 35 2.55 -10.08 3.76
CA CYS A 35 2.30 -10.68 2.46
C CYS A 35 2.67 -12.15 2.52
N GLU A 36 1.78 -13.02 2.08
CA GLU A 36 2.03 -14.45 2.11
C GLU A 36 2.67 -14.89 0.79
N ASP A 37 3.78 -15.60 0.89
CA ASP A 37 4.47 -16.14 -0.27
C ASP A 37 3.84 -17.46 -0.69
N THR A 38 4.20 -17.91 -1.90
CA THR A 38 3.66 -19.16 -2.45
C THR A 38 4.07 -20.37 -1.63
N ASP A 39 5.15 -20.28 -0.87
CA ASP A 39 5.60 -21.39 -0.03
C ASP A 39 5.01 -21.35 1.36
N GLY A 40 4.10 -20.43 1.62
CA GLY A 40 3.42 -20.33 2.91
C GLY A 40 4.12 -19.46 3.92
N SER A 41 5.27 -18.90 3.59
CA SER A 41 5.96 -17.99 4.50
C SER A 41 5.35 -16.58 4.35
N PHE A 42 5.69 -15.73 5.32
CA PHE A 42 5.20 -14.36 5.32
C PHE A 42 6.36 -13.37 5.29
N ASP A 43 6.21 -12.34 4.48
CA ASP A 43 7.07 -11.17 4.56
C ASP A 43 6.33 -10.07 5.30
N THR A 44 7.06 -9.21 5.99
CA THR A 44 6.47 -8.08 6.68
C THR A 44 7.25 -6.82 6.37
N MET A 45 6.55 -5.70 6.42
CA MET A 45 7.19 -4.40 6.30
C MET A 45 6.39 -3.39 7.11
N ARG A 46 7.04 -2.29 7.47
CA ARG A 46 6.40 -1.20 8.19
C ARG A 46 6.43 0.04 7.33
N LEU A 47 5.27 0.70 7.25
CA LEU A 47 5.14 1.93 6.49
C LEU A 47 4.28 2.90 7.29
N ASN A 48 4.61 4.18 7.21
CA ASN A 48 3.74 5.17 7.81
C ASN A 48 2.58 5.45 6.86
N GLU A 49 1.57 6.16 7.37
CA GLU A 49 0.35 6.40 6.62
C GLU A 49 0.62 7.18 5.34
N SER A 50 1.51 8.15 5.40
CA SER A 50 1.86 8.94 4.21
C SER A 50 2.44 8.07 3.11
N ALA A 51 3.30 7.13 3.47
CA ALA A 51 3.93 6.25 2.49
C ALA A 51 2.89 5.34 1.84
N ILE A 52 1.96 4.80 2.63
CA ILE A 52 0.91 3.95 2.09
C ILE A 52 0.02 4.73 1.14
N THR A 53 -0.37 5.93 1.53
CA THR A 53 -1.21 6.78 0.70
C THR A 53 -0.53 7.07 -0.64
N LYS A 54 0.78 7.33 -0.60
CA LYS A 54 1.54 7.61 -1.81
C LYS A 54 1.57 6.39 -2.73
N ILE A 55 1.74 5.20 -2.15
CA ILE A 55 1.75 3.96 -2.93
C ILE A 55 0.40 3.75 -3.61
N ILE A 56 -0.68 3.93 -2.86
CA ILE A 56 -2.03 3.75 -3.40
C ILE A 56 -2.28 4.69 -4.56
N LEU A 57 -1.91 5.96 -4.42
CA LEU A 57 -2.09 6.93 -5.48
C LEU A 57 -1.26 6.57 -6.72
N THR A 58 -0.04 6.10 -6.51
CA THR A 58 0.83 5.71 -7.62
C THR A 58 0.27 4.51 -8.36
N GLU A 59 -0.21 3.51 -7.63
CA GLU A 59 -0.77 2.31 -8.26
C GLU A 59 -2.04 2.65 -9.03
N SER A 60 -2.89 3.50 -8.46
CA SER A 60 -4.08 3.94 -9.16
C SER A 60 -3.76 4.64 -10.46
N GLN A 61 -2.77 5.54 -10.42
CA GLN A 61 -2.37 6.26 -11.63
C GLN A 61 -1.78 5.31 -12.67
N GLY A 62 -1.06 4.32 -12.21
CA GLY A 62 -0.47 3.34 -13.11
C GLY A 62 -1.49 2.49 -13.82
N GLU A 63 -2.67 2.34 -13.25
CA GLU A 63 -3.74 1.57 -13.87
C GLU A 63 -4.52 2.36 -14.89
N GLU A 64 -4.43 3.66 -14.86
CA GLU A 64 -5.15 4.47 -15.82
C GLU A 64 -4.46 4.40 -17.15
N PRO A 65 -5.14 4.04 -18.10
CA PRO A 65 -4.51 3.85 -19.41
C PRO A 65 -4.02 5.13 -20.00
N ALA A 66 -4.04 5.08 -19.42
CA ALA A 66 -3.59 5.62 -19.74
C ALA A 66 -3.58 6.01 -20.45
N ASP A 67 -3.91 5.84 -20.01
CA ASP A 67 -3.74 6.17 -20.39
C ASP A 67 -4.13 6.75 -21.03
N LEU A 68 -4.81 6.99 -21.09
CA LEU A 68 -4.99 7.44 -21.36
C LEU A 68 -4.89 8.37 -21.61
N ILE A 69 -4.75 8.73 -21.36
CA ILE A 69 -4.34 9.43 -21.40
C ILE A 69 -3.69 9.97 -21.86
N LYS A 70 -3.41 9.91 -21.80
CA LYS A 70 -2.61 10.19 -22.05
C LYS A 70 -2.41 10.64 -22.86
N GLU A 71 -2.81 10.61 -22.71
CA GLU A 71 -2.45 10.90 -23.14
C GLU A 71 -2.45 11.57 -23.63
N VAL A 72 -2.95 11.78 -23.53
CA VAL A 72 -2.84 12.32 -23.72
C VAL A 72 -2.70 13.10 -23.93
N LEU A 73 -2.63 13.20 -23.71
CA LEU A 73 -2.22 13.63 -23.73
C LEU A 73 -1.95 14.06 -24.20
N VAL A 74 -2.21 14.14 -24.52
CA VAL A 74 -1.70 14.24 -24.75
C VAL A 74 -1.64 14.52 -25.01
#